data_b66016351690a4ad71a2175f383f8986
#
_entry.id   b66016351690a4ad71a2175f383f8986
#
_cell.length_a   1.000
_cell.length_b   1.000
_cell.length_c   1.000
_cell.angle_alpha   90.00
_cell.angle_beta   90.00
_cell.angle_gamma   90.00
#
_symmetry.space_group_name_H-M   'P 1'
#
loop_
_entity.id
_entity.type
_entity.pdbx_description
1 polymer ?
#
loop_
_entity_poly.entity_id
_entity_poly.type
_entity_poly.pdbx_seq_one_letter_code
_entity_poly.pdbx_strand_id
1 'polypeptide(L)'
;MHLFRTECFAIGNKSTTVITALFEHIDVCPTAHHVVERASSLLQGSGFKRVALDAGFTSEHLQHGFVSDGGTIIAWKNVQSISEQGIRIVGAHTDSPGLHLKPNPDTRILNWQQLQVEVYGGPLLNSWLDRDLAIAGHVVLRDGTTSLFSSHRPVARIPQLAIHLDREVN
;
A
#
# COMPACT_ATOMS: atom_id res chain seq x y z
N MET A 1 6.34 -7.03 4.96
CA MET A 1 5.52 -6.20 5.88
C MET A 1 6.13 -4.82 5.98
N HIS A 2 5.30 -3.79 6.02
CA HIS A 2 5.70 -2.38 5.99
C HIS A 2 5.38 -1.72 7.33
N LEU A 3 6.25 -0.83 7.79
CA LEU A 3 5.95 0.11 8.86
C LEU A 3 5.28 1.35 8.24
N PHE A 4 4.26 1.87 8.90
CA PHE A 4 3.58 3.09 8.49
C PHE A 4 3.17 3.93 9.71
N ARG A 5 2.84 5.19 9.45
CA ARG A 5 2.41 6.13 10.49
C ARG A 5 0.94 5.92 10.84
N THR A 6 0.58 6.18 12.09
CA THR A 6 -0.77 6.02 12.64
C THR A 6 -1.45 7.37 12.95
N GLU A 7 -1.12 8.45 12.24
CA GLU A 7 -1.77 9.74 12.48
C GLU A 7 -3.17 9.73 11.81
N CYS A 8 -4.23 9.54 12.61
CA CYS A 8 -5.60 9.78 12.18
C CYS A 8 -5.94 11.27 12.32
N PHE A 9 -6.19 11.94 11.21
CA PHE A 9 -6.84 13.25 11.22
C PHE A 9 -8.36 13.07 11.27
N ALA A 10 -8.98 13.36 12.42
CA ALA A 10 -10.43 13.46 12.53
C ALA A 10 -10.91 14.74 11.84
N ILE A 11 -11.38 14.64 10.61
CA ILE A 11 -12.05 15.74 9.91
C ILE A 11 -13.56 15.53 10.05
N GLY A 12 -14.18 16.38 10.85
CA GLY A 12 -15.63 16.45 10.98
C GLY A 12 -16.27 17.16 9.78
N ASN A 13 -17.32 16.54 9.29
CA ASN A 13 -18.46 17.03 8.54
C ASN A 13 -18.48 16.97 7.01
N LYS A 14 -19.47 16.29 6.56
CA LYS A 14 -20.29 16.00 5.38
C LYS A 14 -20.19 16.98 4.19
N SER A 15 -19.08 16.98 3.50
CA SER A 15 -19.06 17.11 2.05
C SER A 15 -17.92 16.24 1.59
N THR A 16 -18.21 15.08 0.96
CA THR A 16 -17.20 14.17 0.44
C THR A 16 -16.49 14.88 -0.72
N THR A 17 -15.57 15.75 -0.39
CA THR A 17 -14.70 16.40 -1.36
C THR A 17 -13.67 15.37 -1.85
N VAL A 18 -13.13 15.57 -3.04
CA VAL A 18 -12.01 14.75 -3.59
C VAL A 18 -10.88 14.62 -2.56
N ILE A 19 -10.64 15.67 -1.77
CA ILE A 19 -9.62 15.70 -0.71
C ILE A 19 -9.95 14.72 0.41
N THR A 20 -11.20 14.67 0.87
CA THR A 20 -11.62 13.72 1.92
C THR A 20 -11.47 12.28 1.43
N ALA A 21 -11.91 12.00 0.18
CA ALA A 21 -11.74 10.67 -0.42
C ALA A 21 -10.27 10.29 -0.59
N LEU A 22 -9.39 11.25 -0.88
CA LEU A 22 -7.94 11.04 -0.94
C LEU A 22 -7.37 10.69 0.44
N PHE A 23 -7.75 11.42 1.48
CA PHE A 23 -7.29 11.11 2.84
C PHE A 23 -7.77 9.74 3.30
N GLU A 24 -9.04 9.41 3.09
CA GLU A 24 -9.57 8.08 3.36
C GLU A 24 -8.79 6.99 2.60
N HIS A 25 -8.43 7.25 1.33
CA HIS A 25 -7.64 6.31 0.55
C HIS A 25 -6.24 6.12 1.15
N ILE A 26 -5.56 7.19 1.53
CA ILE A 26 -4.23 7.14 2.15
C ILE A 26 -4.26 6.36 3.46
N ASP A 27 -5.27 6.62 4.31
CA ASP A 27 -5.40 5.99 5.64
C ASP A 27 -5.62 4.47 5.55
N VAL A 28 -6.38 4.00 4.55
CA VAL A 28 -6.70 2.57 4.40
C VAL A 28 -5.72 1.81 3.51
N CYS A 29 -4.78 2.49 2.86
CA CYS A 29 -3.86 1.91 1.88
C CYS A 29 -2.38 2.00 2.30
N PRO A 30 -1.97 1.40 3.42
CA PRO A 30 -0.60 1.51 3.92
C PRO A 30 0.44 0.76 3.08
N THR A 31 0.05 -0.08 2.13
CA THR A 31 0.96 -0.82 1.24
C THR A 31 0.37 -0.96 -0.15
N ALA A 32 1.21 -1.28 -1.15
CA ALA A 32 0.79 -1.53 -2.53
C ALA A 32 -0.34 -2.57 -2.62
N HIS A 33 -0.29 -3.63 -1.81
CA HIS A 33 -1.33 -4.66 -1.78
C HIS A 33 -2.68 -4.11 -1.29
N HIS A 34 -2.69 -3.22 -0.30
CA HIS A 34 -3.90 -2.54 0.16
C HIS A 34 -4.44 -1.57 -0.91
N VAL A 35 -3.54 -0.86 -1.62
CA VAL A 35 -3.93 -0.01 -2.76
C VAL A 35 -4.65 -0.82 -3.84
N VAL A 36 -4.08 -1.97 -4.22
CA VAL A 36 -4.66 -2.86 -5.25
C VAL A 36 -5.99 -3.43 -4.80
N GLU A 37 -6.12 -3.85 -3.54
CA GLU A 37 -7.40 -4.35 -3.00
C GLU A 37 -8.47 -3.25 -2.99
N ARG A 38 -8.12 -2.04 -2.53
CA ARG A 38 -9.04 -0.89 -2.55
C ARG A 38 -9.46 -0.52 -3.96
N ALA A 39 -8.49 -0.45 -4.90
CA ALA A 39 -8.77 -0.16 -6.31
C ALA A 39 -9.66 -1.24 -6.94
N SER A 40 -9.39 -2.52 -6.67
CA SER A 40 -10.20 -3.64 -7.14
C SER A 40 -11.65 -3.53 -6.67
N SER A 41 -11.86 -3.22 -5.38
CA SER A 41 -13.20 -3.02 -4.81
C SER A 41 -13.93 -1.85 -5.47
N LEU A 42 -13.26 -0.73 -5.70
CA LEU A 42 -13.85 0.45 -6.38
C LEU A 42 -14.22 0.14 -7.84
N LEU A 43 -13.35 -0.58 -8.57
CA LEU A 43 -13.61 -1.00 -9.94
C LEU A 43 -14.81 -1.95 -10.01
N GLN A 44 -14.87 -2.96 -9.13
CA GLN A 44 -16.01 -3.89 -9.07
C GLN A 44 -17.30 -3.15 -8.74
N GLY A 45 -17.29 -2.23 -7.76
CA GLY A 45 -18.44 -1.38 -7.44
C GLY A 45 -18.88 -0.48 -8.60
N SER A 46 -17.98 -0.19 -9.55
CA SER A 46 -18.23 0.57 -10.77
C SER A 46 -18.56 -0.31 -11.98
N GLY A 47 -18.79 -1.62 -11.78
CA GLY A 47 -19.21 -2.56 -12.83
C GLY A 47 -18.08 -3.16 -13.66
N PHE A 48 -16.82 -2.94 -13.29
CA PHE A 48 -15.69 -3.61 -13.93
C PHE A 48 -15.62 -5.08 -13.52
N LYS A 49 -15.25 -5.95 -14.45
CA LYS A 49 -15.09 -7.39 -14.22
C LYS A 49 -13.65 -7.72 -13.95
N ARG A 50 -13.40 -8.44 -12.84
CA ARG A 50 -12.07 -8.99 -12.58
C ARG A 50 -11.83 -10.17 -13.52
N VAL A 51 -10.70 -10.16 -14.20
CA VAL A 51 -10.26 -11.23 -15.10
C VAL A 51 -9.09 -11.95 -14.46
N ALA A 52 -9.10 -13.26 -14.43
CA ALA A 52 -7.94 -14.02 -13.99
C ALA A 52 -6.82 -13.94 -15.05
N LEU A 53 -5.56 -13.91 -14.63
CA LEU A 53 -4.42 -13.73 -15.53
C LEU A 53 -4.28 -14.86 -16.56
N ASP A 54 -4.76 -16.04 -16.23
CA ASP A 54 -4.75 -17.25 -17.07
C ASP A 54 -6.06 -17.46 -17.85
N ALA A 55 -7.05 -16.58 -17.66
CA ALA A 55 -8.33 -16.69 -18.34
C ALA A 55 -8.31 -16.04 -19.73
N GLY A 56 -9.05 -16.60 -20.65
CA GLY A 56 -9.35 -15.96 -21.93
C GLY A 56 -10.23 -14.73 -21.76
N PHE A 57 -10.06 -13.73 -22.62
CA PHE A 57 -10.91 -12.53 -22.63
C PHE A 57 -12.24 -12.81 -23.33
N THR A 58 -13.34 -12.42 -22.70
CA THR A 58 -14.68 -12.39 -23.29
C THR A 58 -15.02 -10.99 -23.79
N SER A 59 -16.07 -10.87 -24.62
CA SER A 59 -16.56 -9.57 -25.09
C SER A 59 -16.96 -8.64 -23.93
N GLU A 60 -17.50 -9.18 -22.84
CA GLU A 60 -17.82 -8.40 -21.63
C GLU A 60 -16.54 -7.87 -20.95
N HIS A 61 -15.50 -8.70 -20.86
CA HIS A 61 -14.20 -8.29 -20.32
C HIS A 61 -13.59 -7.14 -21.12
N LEU A 62 -13.75 -7.13 -22.45
CA LEU A 62 -13.22 -6.06 -23.32
C LEU A 62 -13.92 -4.71 -23.11
N GLN A 63 -15.13 -4.68 -22.60
CA GLN A 63 -15.82 -3.43 -22.31
C GLN A 63 -15.31 -2.76 -21.03
N HIS A 64 -15.33 -3.48 -19.91
CA HIS A 64 -14.91 -2.98 -18.60
C HIS A 64 -14.27 -4.11 -17.81
N GLY A 65 -12.96 -4.18 -17.79
CA GLY A 65 -12.25 -5.23 -17.09
C GLY A 65 -11.03 -4.74 -16.32
N PHE A 66 -10.54 -5.58 -15.43
CA PHE A 66 -9.26 -5.38 -14.78
C PHE A 66 -8.61 -6.72 -14.40
N VAL A 67 -7.30 -6.71 -14.33
CA VAL A 67 -6.47 -7.78 -13.75
C VAL A 67 -5.71 -7.20 -12.58
N SER A 68 -5.41 -8.02 -11.58
CA SER A 68 -4.55 -7.64 -10.47
C SER A 68 -3.70 -8.81 -10.03
N ASP A 69 -2.44 -8.53 -9.67
CA ASP A 69 -1.48 -9.48 -9.13
C ASP A 69 -0.55 -8.78 -8.13
N GLY A 70 -0.53 -9.27 -6.90
CA GLY A 70 0.25 -8.68 -5.82
C GLY A 70 -0.02 -7.18 -5.63
N GLY A 71 0.99 -6.36 -5.87
CA GLY A 71 0.92 -4.89 -5.80
C GLY A 71 0.59 -4.21 -7.13
N THR A 72 0.17 -4.95 -8.15
CA THR A 72 -0.07 -4.43 -9.51
C THR A 72 -1.53 -4.56 -9.90
N ILE A 73 -2.06 -3.55 -10.58
CA ILE A 73 -3.41 -3.56 -11.16
C ILE A 73 -3.39 -2.90 -12.54
N ILE A 74 -4.09 -3.49 -13.50
CA ILE A 74 -4.33 -2.93 -14.83
C ILE A 74 -5.82 -2.97 -15.08
N ALA A 75 -6.43 -1.82 -15.32
CA ALA A 75 -7.84 -1.71 -15.65
C ALA A 75 -8.02 -1.06 -17.02
N TRP A 76 -9.07 -1.44 -17.71
CA TRP A 76 -9.38 -0.92 -19.05
C TRP A 76 -10.88 -0.75 -19.24
N LYS A 77 -11.21 0.15 -20.19
CA LYS A 77 -12.58 0.44 -20.58
C LYS A 77 -12.67 0.59 -22.10
N ASN A 78 -13.67 -0.02 -22.73
CA ASN A 78 -13.99 0.12 -24.15
C ASN A 78 -12.86 -0.28 -25.11
N VAL A 79 -12.16 -1.40 -24.83
CA VAL A 79 -11.02 -1.85 -25.67
C VAL A 79 -11.46 -2.30 -27.08
N GLN A 80 -12.76 -2.48 -27.30
CA GLN A 80 -13.30 -2.92 -28.60
C GLN A 80 -13.12 -1.88 -29.72
N SER A 81 -12.91 -0.61 -29.38
CA SER A 81 -12.81 0.49 -30.33
C SER A 81 -11.36 1.00 -30.54
N ILE A 82 -10.35 0.21 -30.17
CA ILE A 82 -8.94 0.63 -30.21
C ILE A 82 -8.49 1.02 -31.61
N SER A 83 -8.92 0.29 -32.62
CA SER A 83 -8.56 0.56 -34.03
C SER A 83 -9.07 1.90 -34.54
N GLU A 84 -10.14 2.44 -33.97
CA GLU A 84 -10.78 3.68 -34.43
C GLU A 84 -10.40 4.88 -33.55
N GLN A 85 -10.25 4.67 -32.23
CA GLN A 85 -10.12 5.76 -31.27
C GLN A 85 -8.73 5.85 -30.63
N GLY A 86 -7.85 4.86 -30.89
CA GLY A 86 -6.55 4.75 -30.22
C GLY A 86 -6.69 4.38 -28.74
N ILE A 87 -5.56 4.39 -28.02
CA ILE A 87 -5.48 4.06 -26.59
C ILE A 87 -5.05 5.30 -25.82
N ARG A 88 -5.71 5.58 -24.70
CA ARG A 88 -5.26 6.53 -23.69
C ARG A 88 -4.81 5.76 -22.46
N ILE A 89 -3.56 5.94 -22.04
CA ILE A 89 -2.97 5.23 -20.91
C ILE A 89 -2.71 6.24 -19.80
N VAL A 90 -3.17 5.90 -18.58
CA VAL A 90 -2.83 6.60 -17.35
C VAL A 90 -2.05 5.62 -16.48
N GLY A 91 -0.83 5.99 -16.10
CA GLY A 91 0.03 5.19 -15.24
C GLY A 91 0.31 5.89 -13.92
N ALA A 92 0.35 5.13 -12.85
CA ALA A 92 0.75 5.58 -11.52
C ALA A 92 1.39 4.40 -10.77
N HIS A 93 2.17 4.69 -9.73
CA HIS A 93 2.68 3.66 -8.85
C HIS A 93 1.70 3.37 -7.71
N THR A 94 1.75 2.16 -7.17
CA THR A 94 0.94 1.71 -6.02
C THR A 94 1.73 1.65 -4.72
N ASP A 95 3.06 1.62 -4.81
CA ASP A 95 3.99 1.58 -3.69
C ASP A 95 4.33 2.99 -3.18
N SER A 96 5.01 3.05 -2.04
CA SER A 96 5.53 4.30 -1.47
C SER A 96 6.85 4.04 -0.75
N PRO A 97 7.78 5.01 -0.70
CA PRO A 97 8.99 4.89 0.08
C PRO A 97 8.68 4.63 1.56
N GLY A 98 9.48 3.79 2.19
CA GLY A 98 9.25 3.42 3.59
C GLY A 98 10.28 2.44 4.13
N LEU A 99 9.90 1.75 5.20
CA LEU A 99 10.73 0.76 5.87
C LEU A 99 10.09 -0.62 5.74
N HIS A 100 10.83 -1.56 5.18
CA HIS A 100 10.41 -2.94 5.00
C HIS A 100 11.05 -3.83 6.07
N LEU A 101 10.27 -4.69 6.70
CA LEU A 101 10.81 -5.71 7.59
C LEU A 101 11.63 -6.72 6.78
N LYS A 102 12.83 -7.02 7.24
CA LYS A 102 13.67 -8.07 6.65
C LYS A 102 13.08 -9.46 6.92
N PRO A 103 13.41 -10.48 6.11
CA PRO A 103 13.17 -11.87 6.49
C PRO A 103 13.81 -12.16 7.85
N ASN A 104 13.08 -12.79 8.78
CA ASN A 104 13.50 -13.02 10.16
C ASN A 104 13.94 -11.73 10.87
N PRO A 105 13.04 -10.74 11.02
CA PRO A 105 13.41 -9.40 11.47
C PRO A 105 13.71 -9.32 12.96
N ASP A 106 13.29 -10.32 13.75
CA ASP A 106 13.41 -10.29 15.21
C ASP A 106 14.87 -10.36 15.65
N THR A 107 15.26 -9.41 16.47
CA THR A 107 16.56 -9.40 17.12
C THR A 107 16.46 -8.85 18.54
N ARG A 108 17.47 -9.12 19.35
CA ARG A 108 17.54 -8.65 20.73
C ARG A 108 18.94 -8.20 21.09
N ILE A 109 19.04 -6.93 21.47
CA ILE A 109 20.31 -6.34 21.91
C ILE A 109 20.07 -5.69 23.28
N LEU A 110 20.89 -6.00 24.27
CA LEU A 110 20.80 -5.44 25.64
C LEU A 110 19.36 -5.50 26.23
N ASN A 111 18.64 -6.59 26.02
CA ASN A 111 17.24 -6.78 26.41
C ASN A 111 16.19 -5.95 25.64
N TRP A 112 16.58 -5.17 24.64
CA TRP A 112 15.65 -4.50 23.73
C TRP A 112 15.23 -5.48 22.64
N GLN A 113 13.91 -5.62 22.47
CA GLN A 113 13.35 -6.30 21.30
C GLN A 113 13.39 -5.32 20.12
N GLN A 114 13.96 -5.74 19.01
CA GLN A 114 14.13 -4.91 17.84
C GLN A 114 13.67 -5.64 16.58
N LEU A 115 13.23 -4.88 15.60
CA LEU A 115 12.88 -5.37 14.26
C LEU A 115 13.90 -4.82 13.26
N GLN A 116 14.57 -5.72 12.55
CA GLN A 116 15.45 -5.33 11.46
C GLN A 116 14.64 -4.89 10.25
N VAL A 117 15.00 -3.72 9.72
CA VAL A 117 14.35 -3.13 8.54
C VAL A 117 15.36 -2.85 7.45
N GLU A 118 14.88 -2.68 6.25
CA GLU A 118 15.59 -2.10 5.12
C GLU A 118 14.84 -0.88 4.62
N VAL A 119 15.59 0.10 4.13
CA VAL A 119 15.03 1.31 3.53
C VAL A 119 14.59 0.99 2.11
N TYR A 120 13.33 1.27 1.80
CA TYR A 120 12.77 1.11 0.46
C TYR A 120 12.51 2.47 -0.19
N GLY A 121 13.06 2.67 -1.39
CA GLY A 121 12.95 3.95 -2.11
C GLY A 121 13.74 5.08 -1.46
N GLY A 122 13.23 6.30 -1.53
CA GLY A 122 13.84 7.51 -1.00
C GLY A 122 13.00 8.17 0.09
N PRO A 123 12.79 7.55 1.27
CA PRO A 123 12.04 8.19 2.35
C PRO A 123 12.86 9.30 3.00
N LEU A 124 12.17 10.32 3.52
CA LEU A 124 12.77 11.32 4.40
C LEU A 124 13.01 10.70 5.78
N LEU A 125 14.17 10.07 5.99
CA LEU A 125 14.46 9.24 7.16
C LEU A 125 14.25 9.97 8.49
N ASN A 126 14.66 11.24 8.59
CA ASN A 126 14.48 12.06 9.79
C ASN A 126 13.00 12.19 10.19
N SER A 127 12.08 12.10 9.23
CA SER A 127 10.64 12.19 9.49
C SER A 127 10.03 10.92 10.07
N TRP A 128 10.79 9.83 10.16
CA TRP A 128 10.39 8.55 10.75
C TRP A 128 10.83 8.41 12.21
N LEU A 129 11.76 9.27 12.67
CA LEU A 129 12.27 9.24 14.03
C LEU A 129 11.20 9.72 15.02
N ASP A 130 11.19 9.13 16.20
CA ASP A 130 10.26 9.41 17.31
C ASP A 130 8.77 9.38 16.92
N ARG A 131 8.44 8.59 15.92
CA ARG A 131 7.07 8.35 15.47
C ARG A 131 6.57 6.99 15.94
N ASP A 132 5.30 6.97 16.27
CA ASP A 132 4.58 5.73 16.49
C ASP A 132 4.30 5.06 15.14
N LEU A 133 4.79 3.82 14.99
CA LEU A 133 4.74 3.06 13.74
C LEU A 133 3.87 1.82 13.89
N ALA A 134 2.97 1.63 12.93
CA ALA A 134 2.23 0.41 12.74
C ALA A 134 2.89 -0.47 11.67
N ILE A 135 2.50 -1.73 11.60
CA ILE A 135 2.99 -2.70 10.61
C ILE A 135 1.83 -3.13 9.73
N ALA A 136 2.03 -3.10 8.41
CA ALA A 136 1.09 -3.63 7.44
C ALA A 136 1.79 -4.39 6.32
N GLY A 137 1.04 -5.23 5.62
CA GLY A 137 1.56 -6.03 4.51
C GLY A 137 0.60 -7.11 4.10
N HIS A 138 1.12 -8.10 3.38
CA HIS A 138 0.43 -9.35 3.17
C HIS A 138 1.16 -10.48 3.89
N VAL A 139 0.42 -11.47 4.30
CA VAL A 139 0.93 -12.68 4.95
C VAL A 139 0.52 -13.90 4.13
N VAL A 140 1.43 -14.85 4.01
CA VAL A 140 1.14 -16.15 3.44
C VAL A 140 0.89 -17.11 4.60
N LEU A 141 -0.29 -17.71 4.64
CA LEU A 141 -0.66 -18.67 5.66
C LEU A 141 -0.07 -20.05 5.37
N ARG A 142 -0.13 -20.96 6.32
CA ARG A 142 0.45 -22.31 6.19
C ARG A 142 -0.18 -23.16 5.09
N ASP A 143 -1.44 -22.87 4.75
CA ASP A 143 -2.18 -23.51 3.68
C ASP A 143 -1.88 -22.91 2.28
N GLY A 144 -0.97 -21.92 2.20
CA GLY A 144 -0.60 -21.21 0.98
C GLY A 144 -1.53 -20.05 0.62
N THR A 145 -2.60 -19.82 1.35
CA THR A 145 -3.46 -18.66 1.13
C THR A 145 -2.78 -17.37 1.58
N THR A 146 -3.14 -16.25 0.97
CA THR A 146 -2.63 -14.93 1.31
C THR A 146 -3.72 -14.07 1.96
N SER A 147 -3.34 -13.23 2.91
CA SER A 147 -4.24 -12.29 3.55
C SER A 147 -3.55 -10.95 3.77
N LEU A 148 -4.29 -9.87 3.67
CA LEU A 148 -3.81 -8.55 4.08
C LEU A 148 -3.78 -8.47 5.61
N PHE A 149 -2.76 -7.78 6.10
CA PHE A 149 -2.57 -7.55 7.52
C PHE A 149 -2.28 -6.08 7.79
N SER A 150 -2.87 -5.53 8.84
CA SER A 150 -2.51 -4.27 9.45
C SER A 150 -2.67 -4.38 10.96
N SER A 151 -1.69 -3.86 11.71
CA SER A 151 -1.79 -3.82 13.18
C SER A 151 -2.81 -2.78 13.66
N HIS A 152 -3.19 -1.81 12.82
CA HIS A 152 -4.09 -0.68 13.12
C HIS A 152 -3.72 0.11 14.38
N ARG A 153 -2.63 -0.21 15.03
CA ARG A 153 -2.11 0.43 16.23
C ARG A 153 -0.59 0.46 16.20
N PRO A 154 0.03 1.41 16.89
CA PRO A 154 1.48 1.45 17.03
C PRO A 154 2.01 0.18 17.69
N VAL A 155 3.06 -0.38 17.13
CA VAL A 155 3.76 -1.57 17.64
C VAL A 155 5.27 -1.40 17.63
N ALA A 156 5.78 -0.33 17.02
CA ALA A 156 7.20 -0.04 16.91
C ALA A 156 7.47 1.47 16.97
N ARG A 157 8.71 1.83 17.24
CA ARG A 157 9.22 3.21 17.20
C ARG A 157 10.70 3.16 16.85
N ILE A 158 11.14 4.15 16.07
CA ILE A 158 12.57 4.41 15.84
C ILE A 158 12.96 5.56 16.75
N PRO A 159 13.72 5.33 17.81
CA PRO A 159 14.08 6.40 18.74
C PRO A 159 15.04 7.39 18.06
N GLN A 160 14.81 8.68 18.29
CA GLN A 160 15.76 9.72 17.94
C GLN A 160 16.74 9.91 19.10
N LEU A 161 18.01 9.90 18.79
CA LEU A 161 19.07 10.18 19.77
C LEU A 161 19.32 11.69 19.84
N ALA A 162 19.82 12.13 21.00
CA ALA A 162 20.32 13.50 21.15
C ALA A 162 21.47 13.74 20.16
N ILE A 163 21.61 14.95 19.64
CA ILE A 163 22.63 15.34 18.65
C ILE A 163 24.07 14.99 19.10
N HIS A 164 24.31 14.93 20.39
CA HIS A 164 25.61 14.56 20.94
C HIS A 164 25.95 13.09 20.73
N LEU A 165 24.94 12.24 20.55
CA LEU A 165 25.08 10.79 20.35
C LEU A 165 24.93 10.37 18.89
N ASP A 166 24.33 11.23 18.07
CA ASP A 166 24.12 10.98 16.65
C ASP A 166 24.19 12.30 15.87
N ARG A 167 25.36 12.60 15.32
CA ARG A 167 25.61 13.85 14.57
C ARG A 167 25.37 13.70 13.07
N GLU A 168 25.16 12.48 12.57
CA GLU A 168 25.03 12.14 11.15
C GLU A 168 23.60 11.69 10.79
N VAL A 169 22.62 12.13 11.58
CA VAL A 169 21.22 11.70 11.44
C VAL A 169 20.51 12.23 10.19
N ASN A 170 21.14 13.11 9.42
CA ASN A 170 20.61 13.73 8.19
C ASN A 170 21.24 13.16 6.94
#